data_a005c565fdd0a7764b3b8f2e7df74d02
#
_entry.id   a005c565fdd0a7764b3b8f2e7df74d02
#
_cell.length_a   1.000
_cell.length_b   1.000
_cell.length_c   1.000
_cell.angle_alpha   90.00
_cell.angle_beta   90.00
_cell.angle_gamma   90.00
#
_symmetry.space_group_name_H-M   'P 1'
#
loop_
_entity.id
_entity.type
_entity.pdbx_description
1 polymer ?
#
loop_
_entity_poly.entity_id
_entity_poly.type
_entity_poly.pdbx_seq_one_letter_code
_entity_poly.pdbx_strand_id
1 'polypeptide(L)'
;MSFRGSRDPAPWLVAAALALLITVPAANGATGQRLDLGVGLTTAYDSNLLQYSNAQIDQFESGSHPDRFSIETRDDLAWSPELSLAWELDSGRGRRHLVRVRGSGEFHQKDATADFRAVSLTWRESFRGGRRLTLAAYALPSFYLRQLFDPDAVPAFSGLSRYRRAQFGLDIASASYRQALPGPLEIEAGYQYERRRYVAGFRERDSGTHQAELAVGVSKARAALEGRALYRDANAKAEDGDGTAGDDVDVGYHGPGGGITGRIEFARRGRMRLAGDLALEGERRRFDSNRALDTFHRDRTDVRFAVESGLRIRLVRRAQARAFWRYETNDARLGARASASNDAGSYREHRVGLAFDATLTLWRPAAAAGGSSEE
;
A
#
# COMPACT_ATOMS: atom_id res chain seq x y z
N MET A 1 -14.33 -29.21 11.87
CA MET A 1 -12.90 -28.96 11.63
C MET A 1 -12.53 -27.67 12.35
N SER A 2 -11.68 -27.76 13.36
CA SER A 2 -11.33 -26.65 14.27
C SER A 2 -10.31 -25.74 13.57
N PHE A 3 -10.69 -24.51 13.27
CA PHE A 3 -9.78 -23.42 12.89
C PHE A 3 -8.88 -23.11 14.08
N ARG A 4 -7.71 -23.73 14.15
CA ARG A 4 -6.63 -23.30 15.05
C ARG A 4 -6.08 -21.97 14.55
N GLY A 5 -6.26 -20.96 15.38
CA GLY A 5 -6.02 -19.57 15.18
C GLY A 5 -4.71 -19.23 14.46
N SER A 6 -4.82 -18.51 13.36
CA SER A 6 -3.78 -17.61 12.92
C SER A 6 -3.53 -16.63 14.06
N ARG A 7 -2.32 -16.60 14.60
CA ARG A 7 -1.93 -15.55 15.55
C ARG A 7 -1.97 -14.24 14.77
N ASP A 8 -3.06 -13.48 14.94
CA ASP A 8 -3.20 -12.15 14.39
C ASP A 8 -1.99 -11.30 14.81
N PRO A 9 -1.16 -10.83 13.88
CA PRO A 9 -0.04 -9.95 14.22
C PRO A 9 -0.52 -8.56 14.65
N ALA A 10 -1.78 -8.22 14.43
CA ALA A 10 -2.38 -6.95 14.78
C ALA A 10 -2.27 -6.57 16.28
N PRO A 11 -2.45 -7.49 17.26
CA PRO A 11 -2.43 -7.10 18.67
C PRO A 11 -1.08 -6.57 19.14
N TRP A 12 0.04 -7.11 18.65
CA TRP A 12 1.36 -6.65 19.09
C TRP A 12 1.77 -5.31 18.48
N LEU A 13 1.33 -5.00 17.23
CA LEU A 13 1.53 -3.68 16.63
C LEU A 13 0.74 -2.59 17.37
N VAL A 14 -0.50 -2.89 17.73
CA VAL A 14 -1.32 -1.99 18.55
C VAL A 14 -0.71 -1.85 19.95
N ALA A 15 -0.24 -2.94 20.55
CA ALA A 15 0.44 -2.91 21.85
C ALA A 15 1.77 -2.15 21.78
N ALA A 16 2.57 -2.32 20.73
CA ALA A 16 3.81 -1.59 20.52
C ALA A 16 3.54 -0.09 20.27
N ALA A 17 2.50 0.25 19.54
CA ALA A 17 2.07 1.62 19.32
C ALA A 17 1.59 2.30 20.60
N LEU A 18 0.79 1.59 21.41
CA LEU A 18 0.38 2.05 22.74
C LEU A 18 1.57 2.18 23.71
N ALA A 19 2.49 1.23 23.69
CA ALA A 19 3.71 1.29 24.50
C ALA A 19 4.60 2.46 24.09
N LEU A 20 4.77 2.74 22.80
CA LEU A 20 5.49 3.91 22.31
C LEU A 20 4.81 5.23 22.73
N LEU A 21 3.47 5.28 22.69
CA LEU A 21 2.72 6.45 23.17
C LEU A 21 2.89 6.69 24.69
N ILE A 22 3.04 5.60 25.46
CA ILE A 22 3.18 5.67 26.93
C ILE A 22 4.64 5.94 27.35
N THR A 23 5.63 5.43 26.58
CA THR A 23 7.05 5.50 26.94
C THR A 23 7.78 6.71 26.40
N VAL A 24 7.16 7.53 25.54
CA VAL A 24 7.78 8.82 25.18
C VAL A 24 7.78 9.68 26.44
N PRO A 25 8.97 9.93 27.07
CA PRO A 25 9.03 10.67 28.29
C PRO A 25 8.38 12.04 28.07
N ALA A 26 7.57 12.46 29.03
CA ALA A 26 7.19 13.87 29.16
C ALA A 26 8.50 14.64 29.21
N ALA A 27 9.00 15.05 28.04
CA ALA A 27 10.29 15.73 27.95
C ALA A 27 10.14 17.03 28.73
N ASN A 28 10.79 17.10 29.88
CA ASN A 28 10.94 18.33 30.64
C ASN A 28 11.51 19.38 29.67
N GLY A 29 10.70 20.33 29.21
CA GLY A 29 11.06 21.31 28.18
C GLY A 29 10.27 21.21 26.86
N ALA A 30 9.23 20.35 26.76
CA ALA A 30 8.35 20.34 25.61
C ALA A 30 7.58 21.68 25.51
N THR A 31 7.77 22.38 24.39
CA THR A 31 7.16 23.70 24.14
C THR A 31 5.72 23.59 23.59
N GLY A 32 5.31 22.41 23.14
CA GLY A 32 3.97 22.15 22.65
C GLY A 32 3.70 20.67 22.39
N GLN A 33 2.48 20.27 22.71
CA GLN A 33 1.99 18.92 22.42
C GLN A 33 0.63 19.04 21.74
N ARG A 34 0.29 18.09 20.88
CA ARG A 34 -1.02 18.06 20.22
C ARG A 34 -1.41 16.62 19.94
N LEU A 35 -2.67 16.30 20.23
CA LEU A 35 -3.29 15.03 19.88
C LEU A 35 -4.41 15.29 18.87
N ASP A 36 -4.30 14.68 17.71
CA ASP A 36 -5.27 14.81 16.62
C ASP A 36 -5.91 13.45 16.32
N LEU A 37 -7.22 13.46 16.09
CA LEU A 37 -8.00 12.36 15.55
C LEU A 37 -8.27 12.65 14.07
N GLY A 38 -7.86 11.76 13.18
CA GLY A 38 -8.18 11.78 11.75
C GLY A 38 -9.27 10.78 11.42
N VAL A 39 -10.22 11.19 10.60
CA VAL A 39 -11.28 10.34 10.05
C VAL A 39 -11.27 10.50 8.55
N GLY A 40 -11.27 9.40 7.82
CA GLY A 40 -11.33 9.36 6.36
C GLY A 40 -12.39 8.40 5.86
N LEU A 41 -12.92 8.67 4.68
CA LEU A 41 -13.77 7.76 3.92
C LEU A 41 -13.45 7.92 2.44
N THR A 42 -13.12 6.84 1.79
CA THR A 42 -13.01 6.78 0.32
C THR A 42 -14.10 5.86 -0.21
N THR A 43 -14.76 6.27 -1.29
CA THR A 43 -15.66 5.43 -2.06
C THR A 43 -15.13 5.38 -3.49
N ALA A 44 -14.94 4.19 -4.04
CA ALA A 44 -14.39 4.04 -5.39
C ALA A 44 -15.04 2.87 -6.12
N TYR A 45 -15.34 3.08 -7.40
CA TYR A 45 -15.66 2.02 -8.34
C TYR A 45 -14.36 1.47 -8.94
N ASP A 46 -14.22 0.15 -8.93
CA ASP A 46 -13.11 -0.59 -9.52
C ASP A 46 -13.62 -1.47 -10.65
N SER A 47 -13.05 -1.35 -11.85
CA SER A 47 -13.49 -2.06 -13.05
C SER A 47 -12.90 -3.47 -13.19
N ASN A 48 -11.90 -3.83 -12.38
CA ASN A 48 -11.23 -5.13 -12.44
C ASN A 48 -10.63 -5.49 -11.07
N LEU A 49 -11.51 -5.74 -10.11
CA LEU A 49 -11.24 -5.94 -8.68
C LEU A 49 -10.07 -6.88 -8.37
N LEU A 50 -9.91 -7.97 -9.12
CA LEU A 50 -8.85 -8.96 -8.90
C LEU A 50 -7.78 -8.96 -9.99
N GLN A 51 -7.73 -7.89 -10.80
CA GLN A 51 -6.73 -7.70 -11.85
C GLN A 51 -6.66 -8.90 -12.81
N TYR A 52 -7.82 -9.39 -13.23
CA TYR A 52 -7.93 -10.46 -14.20
C TYR A 52 -7.49 -10.00 -15.59
N SER A 53 -6.84 -10.90 -16.33
CA SER A 53 -6.54 -10.70 -17.75
C SER A 53 -7.81 -10.75 -18.61
N ASN A 54 -7.74 -10.27 -19.86
CA ASN A 54 -8.87 -10.34 -20.77
C ASN A 54 -9.38 -11.77 -20.94
N ALA A 55 -8.47 -12.75 -21.13
CA ALA A 55 -8.87 -14.17 -21.25
C ALA A 55 -9.54 -14.71 -19.98
N GLN A 56 -9.13 -14.25 -18.80
CA GLN A 56 -9.76 -14.61 -17.54
C GLN A 56 -11.15 -13.96 -17.40
N ILE A 57 -11.29 -12.72 -17.86
CA ILE A 57 -12.57 -12.02 -17.91
C ILE A 57 -13.54 -12.74 -18.86
N ASP A 58 -13.08 -13.14 -20.04
CA ASP A 58 -13.89 -13.90 -21.00
C ASP A 58 -14.33 -15.25 -20.42
N GLN A 59 -13.45 -15.95 -19.69
CA GLN A 59 -13.78 -17.18 -18.98
C GLN A 59 -14.82 -16.97 -17.89
N PHE A 60 -14.68 -15.90 -17.12
CA PHE A 60 -15.64 -15.51 -16.08
C PHE A 60 -17.02 -15.20 -16.68
N GLU A 61 -17.07 -14.36 -17.70
CA GLU A 61 -18.32 -13.93 -18.35
C GLU A 61 -19.03 -15.08 -19.11
N SER A 62 -18.27 -16.01 -19.68
CA SER A 62 -18.83 -17.20 -20.34
C SER A 62 -19.26 -18.29 -19.36
N GLY A 63 -18.94 -18.16 -18.06
CA GLY A 63 -19.18 -19.20 -17.07
C GLY A 63 -18.30 -20.44 -17.25
N SER A 64 -17.24 -20.38 -18.06
CA SER A 64 -16.29 -21.47 -18.20
C SER A 64 -15.37 -21.52 -16.96
N HIS A 65 -15.14 -22.72 -16.43
CA HIS A 65 -14.35 -22.90 -15.20
C HIS A 65 -14.87 -22.12 -13.99
N PRO A 66 -16.15 -22.31 -13.58
CA PRO A 66 -16.78 -21.51 -12.53
C PRO A 66 -16.09 -21.66 -11.16
N ASP A 67 -15.41 -22.78 -10.92
CA ASP A 67 -14.61 -23.05 -9.72
C ASP A 67 -13.34 -22.22 -9.62
N ARG A 68 -12.89 -21.61 -10.71
CA ARG A 68 -11.76 -20.68 -10.74
C ARG A 68 -12.12 -19.29 -10.18
N PHE A 69 -13.39 -18.94 -10.18
CA PHE A 69 -13.86 -17.61 -9.82
C PHE A 69 -14.78 -17.69 -8.62
N SER A 70 -14.38 -17.09 -7.52
CA SER A 70 -15.19 -17.02 -6.28
C SER A 70 -15.77 -15.63 -6.05
N ILE A 71 -15.90 -14.85 -7.11
CA ILE A 71 -16.47 -13.50 -7.11
C ILE A 71 -17.79 -13.49 -7.87
N GLU A 72 -18.69 -12.59 -7.48
CA GLU A 72 -19.97 -12.40 -8.17
C GLU A 72 -19.86 -11.51 -9.41
N THR A 73 -18.96 -10.52 -9.33
CA THR A 73 -18.72 -9.57 -10.42
C THR A 73 -17.22 -9.28 -10.55
N ARG A 74 -16.78 -8.92 -11.78
CA ARG A 74 -15.41 -8.49 -12.01
C ARG A 74 -15.13 -7.08 -11.50
N ASP A 75 -16.18 -6.26 -11.39
CA ASP A 75 -16.16 -4.87 -10.99
C ASP A 75 -16.98 -4.68 -9.72
N ASP A 76 -16.58 -3.75 -8.87
CA ASP A 76 -17.32 -3.49 -7.65
C ASP A 76 -17.17 -2.03 -7.18
N LEU A 77 -18.11 -1.62 -6.34
CA LEU A 77 -18.02 -0.39 -5.57
C LEU A 77 -17.47 -0.72 -4.18
N ALA A 78 -16.33 -0.14 -3.86
CA ALA A 78 -15.71 -0.28 -2.54
C ALA A 78 -15.85 1.00 -1.72
N TRP A 79 -15.90 0.85 -0.41
CA TRP A 79 -15.78 1.93 0.56
C TRP A 79 -14.68 1.62 1.56
N SER A 80 -13.82 2.60 1.79
CA SER A 80 -12.62 2.44 2.61
C SER A 80 -12.63 3.45 3.74
N PRO A 81 -13.17 3.10 4.93
CA PRO A 81 -13.07 3.92 6.12
C PRO A 81 -11.66 3.92 6.69
N GLU A 82 -11.30 5.03 7.28
CA GLU A 82 -10.02 5.24 7.93
C GLU A 82 -10.19 5.97 9.25
N LEU A 83 -9.44 5.52 10.25
CA LEU A 83 -9.32 6.19 11.55
C LEU A 83 -7.83 6.32 11.89
N SER A 84 -7.40 7.50 12.32
CA SER A 84 -6.02 7.71 12.76
C SER A 84 -5.93 8.54 14.02
N LEU A 85 -4.96 8.20 14.88
CA LEU A 85 -4.60 8.98 16.05
C LEU A 85 -3.16 9.46 15.86
N ALA A 86 -2.94 10.76 15.93
CA ALA A 86 -1.63 11.37 15.75
C ALA A 86 -1.26 12.22 16.96
N TRP A 87 -0.13 11.88 17.57
CA TRP A 87 0.46 12.67 18.64
C TRP A 87 1.70 13.40 18.13
N GLU A 88 1.68 14.72 18.28
CA GLU A 88 2.77 15.62 17.89
C GLU A 88 3.38 16.25 19.13
N LEU A 89 4.71 16.19 19.23
CA LEU A 89 5.49 16.76 20.31
C LEU A 89 6.53 17.71 19.70
N ASP A 90 6.49 18.99 20.10
CA ASP A 90 7.55 19.94 19.84
C ASP A 90 8.47 19.99 21.07
N SER A 91 9.65 19.39 20.94
CA SER A 91 10.63 19.34 22.04
C SER A 91 11.45 20.63 22.19
N GLY A 92 11.11 21.70 21.49
CA GLY A 92 11.96 22.89 21.39
C GLY A 92 13.24 22.59 20.58
N ARG A 93 14.20 23.48 20.61
CA ARG A 93 15.49 23.34 19.89
C ARG A 93 15.34 23.00 18.38
N GLY A 94 14.10 23.20 17.81
CA GLY A 94 13.79 22.93 16.40
C GLY A 94 13.62 21.44 16.07
N ARG A 95 13.28 20.59 17.04
CA ARG A 95 12.92 19.20 16.84
C ARG A 95 11.42 19.00 17.05
N ARG A 96 10.80 18.27 16.15
CA ARG A 96 9.39 17.88 16.23
C ARG A 96 9.26 16.39 15.97
N HIS A 97 8.56 15.73 16.88
CA HIS A 97 8.24 14.31 16.79
C HIS A 97 6.76 14.15 16.45
N LEU A 98 6.45 13.18 15.62
CA LEU A 98 5.09 12.76 15.30
C LEU A 98 5.01 11.26 15.41
N VAL A 99 4.09 10.75 16.21
CA VAL A 99 3.68 9.34 16.21
C VAL A 99 2.26 9.27 15.70
N ARG A 100 2.01 8.41 14.72
CA ARG A 100 0.67 8.18 14.17
C ARG A 100 0.36 6.71 14.09
N VAL A 101 -0.78 6.30 14.64
CA VAL A 101 -1.40 5.00 14.40
C VAL A 101 -2.60 5.19 13.49
N ARG A 102 -2.78 4.30 12.54
CA ARG A 102 -3.88 4.37 11.57
C ARG A 102 -4.44 2.97 11.36
N GLY A 103 -5.76 2.84 11.49
CA GLY A 103 -6.53 1.69 11.06
C GLY A 103 -7.32 2.01 9.81
N SER A 104 -7.38 1.09 8.87
CA SER A 104 -8.17 1.23 7.65
C SER A 104 -8.76 -0.12 7.23
N GLY A 105 -9.77 -0.09 6.37
CA GLY A 105 -10.31 -1.26 5.72
C GLY A 105 -10.82 -0.89 4.34
N GLU A 106 -11.00 -1.89 3.49
CA GLU A 106 -11.73 -1.75 2.23
C GLU A 106 -12.82 -2.81 2.21
N PHE A 107 -14.04 -2.41 1.92
CA PHE A 107 -15.24 -3.24 1.95
C PHE A 107 -15.96 -3.08 0.62
N HIS A 108 -16.27 -4.20 0.00
CA HIS A 108 -16.86 -4.28 -1.30
C HIS A 108 -18.37 -4.48 -1.20
N GLN A 109 -19.12 -3.91 -2.14
CA GLN A 109 -20.58 -3.95 -2.10
C GLN A 109 -21.13 -5.35 -2.41
N LYS A 110 -20.50 -6.05 -3.37
CA LYS A 110 -20.91 -7.36 -3.84
C LYS A 110 -19.95 -8.46 -3.38
N ASP A 111 -18.66 -8.22 -3.52
CA ASP A 111 -17.62 -9.23 -3.32
C ASP A 111 -16.90 -9.10 -1.97
N ALA A 112 -17.62 -9.32 -0.86
CA ALA A 112 -17.05 -9.30 0.48
C ALA A 112 -15.83 -10.24 0.68
N THR A 113 -15.59 -11.16 -0.27
CA THR A 113 -14.39 -11.99 -0.30
C THR A 113 -13.10 -11.17 -0.44
N ALA A 114 -13.18 -10.04 -1.14
CA ALA A 114 -12.05 -9.13 -1.35
C ALA A 114 -11.85 -8.12 -0.20
N ASP A 115 -12.72 -8.12 0.82
CA ASP A 115 -12.60 -7.23 1.96
C ASP A 115 -11.30 -7.44 2.72
N PHE A 116 -10.70 -6.35 3.15
CA PHE A 116 -9.51 -6.41 3.99
C PHE A 116 -9.46 -5.31 5.03
N ARG A 117 -8.58 -5.48 6.02
CA ARG A 117 -8.30 -4.50 7.07
C ARG A 117 -6.81 -4.41 7.27
N ALA A 118 -6.34 -3.19 7.60
CA ALA A 118 -4.93 -2.93 7.79
C ALA A 118 -4.69 -1.99 8.96
N VAL A 119 -3.50 -2.05 9.51
CA VAL A 119 -3.03 -1.12 10.54
C VAL A 119 -1.63 -0.61 10.17
N SER A 120 -1.35 0.64 10.47
CA SER A 120 -0.01 1.20 10.31
C SER A 120 0.40 2.04 11.51
N LEU A 121 1.72 2.07 11.73
CA LEU A 121 2.39 2.92 12.69
C LEU A 121 3.41 3.76 11.95
N THR A 122 3.43 5.06 12.18
CA THR A 122 4.45 5.97 11.65
C THR A 122 5.07 6.76 12.78
N TRP A 123 6.40 6.76 12.85
CA TRP A 123 7.18 7.70 13.64
C TRP A 123 7.96 8.62 12.71
N ARG A 124 7.89 9.92 12.99
CA ARG A 124 8.57 10.94 12.20
C ARG A 124 9.29 11.90 13.13
N GLU A 125 10.55 12.15 12.84
CA GLU A 125 11.34 13.19 13.48
C GLU A 125 11.74 14.23 12.45
N SER A 126 11.41 15.49 12.74
CA SER A 126 11.81 16.65 11.94
C SER A 126 12.84 17.45 12.71
N PHE A 127 13.92 17.84 12.02
CA PHE A 127 15.04 18.59 12.58
C PHE A 127 15.13 19.97 11.96
N ARG A 128 15.93 20.84 12.54
CA ARG A 128 16.30 22.11 11.92
C ARG A 128 16.91 21.90 10.53
N GLY A 129 16.73 22.88 9.64
CA GLY A 129 17.30 22.83 8.27
C GLY A 129 16.54 21.89 7.35
N GLY A 130 15.25 21.59 7.63
CA GLY A 130 14.39 20.82 6.73
C GLY A 130 14.72 19.33 6.62
N ARG A 131 15.48 18.80 7.58
CA ARG A 131 15.79 17.37 7.65
C ARG A 131 14.64 16.60 8.33
N ARG A 132 14.37 15.38 7.86
CA ARG A 132 13.30 14.56 8.37
C ARG A 132 13.68 13.08 8.28
N LEU A 133 13.54 12.36 9.37
CA LEU A 133 13.61 10.91 9.42
C LEU A 133 12.17 10.37 9.60
N THR A 134 11.80 9.37 8.84
CA THR A 134 10.51 8.68 8.97
C THR A 134 10.77 7.18 9.07
N LEU A 135 10.18 6.54 10.08
CA LEU A 135 10.07 5.10 10.19
C LEU A 135 8.60 4.72 10.13
N ALA A 136 8.26 3.68 9.39
CA ALA A 136 6.89 3.21 9.33
C ALA A 136 6.82 1.68 9.32
N ALA A 137 5.75 1.17 9.89
CA ALA A 137 5.36 -0.23 9.84
C ALA A 137 3.90 -0.32 9.39
N TYR A 138 3.59 -1.34 8.61
CA TYR A 138 2.25 -1.63 8.12
C TYR A 138 2.00 -3.12 8.22
N ALA A 139 0.79 -3.51 8.62
CA ALA A 139 0.36 -4.90 8.63
C ALA A 139 -1.05 -5.03 8.04
N LEU A 140 -1.19 -5.99 7.18
CA LEU A 140 -2.44 -6.45 6.60
C LEU A 140 -2.51 -7.95 6.88
N PRO A 141 -3.35 -8.38 7.86
CA PRO A 141 -3.36 -9.77 8.32
C PRO A 141 -3.80 -10.77 7.26
N SER A 142 -4.72 -10.36 6.40
CA SER A 142 -5.25 -11.21 5.34
C SER A 142 -5.69 -10.39 4.15
N PHE A 143 -5.24 -10.77 2.99
CA PHE A 143 -5.64 -10.23 1.70
C PHE A 143 -6.00 -11.38 0.77
N TYR A 144 -7.18 -11.34 0.20
CA TYR A 144 -7.60 -12.29 -0.82
C TYR A 144 -7.01 -11.91 -2.17
N LEU A 145 -6.25 -12.82 -2.78
CA LEU A 145 -5.68 -12.58 -4.09
C LEU A 145 -6.63 -13.03 -5.20
N ARG A 146 -6.91 -14.33 -5.25
CA ARG A 146 -7.83 -15.01 -6.19
C ARG A 146 -7.88 -16.51 -5.88
N GLN A 147 -8.65 -17.26 -6.66
CA GLN A 147 -8.50 -18.71 -6.70
C GLN A 147 -7.28 -19.08 -7.54
N LEU A 148 -6.39 -19.89 -6.97
CA LEU A 148 -5.25 -20.47 -7.67
C LEU A 148 -5.41 -22.00 -7.77
N PHE A 149 -4.83 -22.57 -8.80
CA PHE A 149 -4.79 -24.00 -8.98
C PHE A 149 -3.81 -24.60 -7.97
N ASP A 150 -4.27 -25.63 -7.26
CA ASP A 150 -3.52 -26.39 -6.27
C ASP A 150 -3.70 -27.89 -6.63
N PRO A 151 -2.71 -28.52 -7.24
CA PRO A 151 -2.80 -29.89 -7.73
C PRO A 151 -2.93 -30.92 -6.60
N ASP A 152 -2.47 -30.58 -5.39
CA ASP A 152 -2.44 -31.47 -4.24
C ASP A 152 -3.68 -31.37 -3.37
N ALA A 153 -4.51 -30.36 -3.61
CA ALA A 153 -5.72 -30.12 -2.81
C ALA A 153 -6.68 -31.30 -2.74
N VAL A 154 -6.75 -32.10 -3.81
CA VAL A 154 -7.60 -33.28 -3.93
C VAL A 154 -7.02 -34.28 -4.94
N PRO A 155 -7.31 -35.59 -4.82
CA PRO A 155 -6.87 -36.59 -5.80
C PRO A 155 -7.31 -36.25 -7.22
N ALA A 156 -6.45 -36.52 -8.21
CA ALA A 156 -6.65 -36.15 -9.61
C ALA A 156 -8.00 -36.61 -10.20
N PHE A 157 -8.53 -37.72 -9.71
CA PHE A 157 -9.75 -38.38 -10.21
C PHE A 157 -10.96 -38.17 -9.31
N SER A 158 -10.91 -37.27 -8.35
CA SER A 158 -12.00 -37.04 -7.40
C SER A 158 -13.22 -36.32 -7.99
N GLY A 159 -13.06 -35.66 -9.16
CA GLY A 159 -14.09 -34.76 -9.71
C GLY A 159 -14.30 -33.47 -8.93
N LEU A 160 -13.52 -33.24 -7.86
CA LEU A 160 -13.60 -32.03 -7.06
C LEU A 160 -12.70 -30.93 -7.66
N SER A 161 -13.08 -29.67 -7.39
CA SER A 161 -12.27 -28.53 -7.80
C SER A 161 -10.88 -28.55 -7.16
N ARG A 162 -9.87 -28.25 -7.96
CA ARG A 162 -8.49 -28.03 -7.55
C ARG A 162 -8.16 -26.54 -7.40
N TYR A 163 -9.12 -25.65 -7.63
CA TYR A 163 -8.93 -24.24 -7.34
C TYR A 163 -9.16 -23.97 -5.87
N ARG A 164 -8.21 -23.30 -5.24
CA ARG A 164 -8.20 -22.95 -3.82
C ARG A 164 -8.04 -21.47 -3.63
N ARG A 165 -8.59 -20.98 -2.54
CA ARG A 165 -8.53 -19.59 -2.16
C ARG A 165 -7.10 -19.20 -1.75
N ALA A 166 -6.40 -18.43 -2.60
CA ALA A 166 -5.10 -17.86 -2.27
C ALA A 166 -5.27 -16.57 -1.48
N GLN A 167 -4.72 -16.56 -0.29
CA GLN A 167 -4.69 -15.42 0.62
C GLN A 167 -3.29 -15.28 1.19
N PHE A 168 -2.92 -14.06 1.54
CA PHE A 168 -1.66 -13.80 2.22
C PHE A 168 -1.80 -12.70 3.28
N GLY A 169 -0.97 -12.77 4.32
CA GLY A 169 -0.68 -11.67 5.21
C GLY A 169 0.50 -10.87 4.67
N LEU A 170 0.47 -9.55 4.87
CA LEU A 170 1.48 -8.61 4.41
C LEU A 170 1.99 -7.77 5.58
N ASP A 171 3.31 -7.80 5.79
CA ASP A 171 4.00 -6.90 6.73
C ASP A 171 4.98 -6.03 5.94
N ILE A 172 5.02 -4.73 6.22
CA ILE A 172 5.96 -3.79 5.61
C ILE A 172 6.64 -3.00 6.72
N ALA A 173 7.97 -2.85 6.61
CA ALA A 173 8.76 -1.93 7.42
C ALA A 173 9.53 -0.99 6.49
N SER A 174 9.54 0.30 6.78
CA SER A 174 10.25 1.28 5.96
C SER A 174 10.96 2.33 6.80
N ALA A 175 12.04 2.86 6.22
CA ALA A 175 12.78 3.99 6.73
C ALA A 175 13.07 4.96 5.58
N SER A 176 12.90 6.27 5.80
CA SER A 176 13.31 7.28 4.83
C SER A 176 13.94 8.49 5.52
N TYR A 177 14.90 9.09 4.83
CA TYR A 177 15.54 10.33 5.23
C TYR A 177 15.41 11.37 4.14
N ARG A 178 14.80 12.51 4.48
CA ARG A 178 14.59 13.66 3.60
C ARG A 178 15.44 14.82 4.06
N GLN A 179 16.06 15.51 3.12
CA GLN A 179 16.89 16.70 3.30
C GLN A 179 16.42 17.81 2.39
N ALA A 180 16.06 18.98 2.95
CA ALA A 180 15.90 20.18 2.17
C ALA A 180 17.28 20.70 1.72
N LEU A 181 17.38 21.08 0.46
CA LEU A 181 18.54 21.69 -0.15
C LEU A 181 18.34 23.21 -0.30
N PRO A 182 19.36 23.98 -0.64
CA PRO A 182 19.20 25.41 -0.93
C PRO A 182 18.13 25.65 -2.01
N GLY A 183 17.28 26.66 -1.79
CA GLY A 183 16.17 26.99 -2.69
C GLY A 183 14.94 26.06 -2.48
N PRO A 184 14.19 25.71 -3.54
CA PRO A 184 12.96 24.95 -3.44
C PRO A 184 13.15 23.44 -3.50
N LEU A 185 14.40 22.97 -3.50
CA LEU A 185 14.77 21.58 -3.73
C LEU A 185 14.75 20.76 -2.44
N GLU A 186 14.38 19.50 -2.56
CA GLU A 186 14.53 18.48 -1.51
C GLU A 186 14.96 17.13 -2.13
N ILE A 187 15.68 16.34 -1.37
CA ILE A 187 16.08 14.98 -1.73
C ILE A 187 15.64 14.02 -0.61
N GLU A 188 15.17 12.85 -0.99
CA GLU A 188 14.82 11.78 -0.07
C GLU A 188 15.43 10.47 -0.50
N ALA A 189 16.03 9.74 0.44
CA ALA A 189 16.45 8.36 0.27
C ALA A 189 15.60 7.47 1.16
N GLY A 190 15.15 6.34 0.65
CA GLY A 190 14.26 5.42 1.33
C GLY A 190 14.66 3.97 1.14
N TYR A 191 14.28 3.17 2.12
CA TYR A 191 14.38 1.72 2.07
C TYR A 191 13.11 1.11 2.65
N GLN A 192 12.62 0.03 2.01
CA GLN A 192 11.45 -0.72 2.45
C GLN A 192 11.75 -2.21 2.40
N TYR A 193 11.31 -2.92 3.41
CA TYR A 193 11.23 -4.36 3.43
C TYR A 193 9.76 -4.78 3.52
N GLU A 194 9.33 -5.68 2.63
CA GLU A 194 8.00 -6.26 2.58
C GLU A 194 8.10 -7.76 2.76
N ARG A 195 7.20 -8.35 3.55
CA ARG A 195 7.07 -9.79 3.73
C ARG A 195 5.64 -10.22 3.45
N ARG A 196 5.48 -11.17 2.52
CA ARG A 196 4.21 -11.85 2.25
C ARG A 196 4.25 -13.25 2.80
N ARG A 197 3.16 -13.67 3.44
CA ARG A 197 2.98 -15.00 4.00
C ARG A 197 1.66 -15.56 3.51
N TYR A 198 1.72 -16.53 2.64
CA TYR A 198 0.56 -17.17 2.07
C TYR A 198 -0.04 -18.22 3.01
N VAL A 199 -1.31 -18.57 2.79
CA VAL A 199 -1.96 -19.71 3.46
C VAL A 199 -1.30 -21.01 3.08
N ALA A 200 -1.52 -22.07 3.88
CA ALA A 200 -1.07 -23.43 3.54
C ALA A 200 -1.59 -23.84 2.15
N GLY A 201 -0.79 -24.51 1.37
CA GLY A 201 -1.05 -24.85 -0.04
C GLY A 201 -0.51 -23.83 -1.05
N PHE A 202 0.00 -22.66 -0.58
CA PHE A 202 0.65 -21.66 -1.45
C PHE A 202 1.89 -21.06 -0.79
N ARG A 203 2.54 -21.82 0.10
CA ARG A 203 3.73 -21.34 0.84
C ARG A 203 4.95 -21.15 -0.03
N GLU A 204 5.01 -21.78 -1.19
CA GLU A 204 6.04 -21.55 -2.21
C GLU A 204 6.09 -20.08 -2.65
N ARG A 205 4.97 -19.34 -2.51
CA ARG A 205 4.84 -17.91 -2.82
C ARG A 205 5.21 -16.98 -1.66
N ASP A 206 5.52 -17.54 -0.47
CA ASP A 206 6.04 -16.73 0.63
C ASP A 206 7.27 -15.96 0.16
N SER A 207 7.28 -14.65 0.36
CA SER A 207 8.34 -13.81 -0.20
C SER A 207 8.76 -12.69 0.71
N GLY A 208 10.03 -12.30 0.58
CA GLY A 208 10.59 -11.07 1.11
C GLY A 208 10.99 -10.15 -0.02
N THR A 209 10.58 -8.89 0.01
CA THR A 209 10.93 -7.89 -1.01
C THR A 209 11.72 -6.77 -0.37
N HIS A 210 12.86 -6.46 -0.95
CA HIS A 210 13.70 -5.31 -0.62
C HIS A 210 13.50 -4.22 -1.67
N GLN A 211 13.28 -2.98 -1.25
CA GLN A 211 13.16 -1.83 -2.14
C GLN A 211 14.06 -0.71 -1.64
N ALA A 212 14.89 -0.19 -2.53
CA ALA A 212 15.63 1.06 -2.34
C ALA A 212 15.01 2.15 -3.21
N GLU A 213 14.93 3.37 -2.71
CA GLU A 213 14.32 4.51 -3.40
C GLU A 213 15.13 5.78 -3.23
N LEU A 214 15.18 6.58 -4.29
CA LEU A 214 15.71 7.94 -4.28
C LEU A 214 14.68 8.86 -4.93
N ALA A 215 14.33 9.97 -4.26
CA ALA A 215 13.40 10.96 -4.77
C ALA A 215 14.03 12.36 -4.74
N VAL A 216 13.66 13.19 -5.72
CA VAL A 216 14.02 14.61 -5.80
C VAL A 216 12.74 15.41 -5.97
N GLY A 217 12.53 16.38 -5.09
CA GLY A 217 11.35 17.23 -5.07
C GLY A 217 11.67 18.70 -5.30
N VAL A 218 10.76 19.41 -5.94
CA VAL A 218 10.76 20.86 -6.10
C VAL A 218 9.42 21.41 -5.66
N SER A 219 9.42 22.35 -4.73
CA SER A 219 8.20 22.99 -4.27
C SER A 219 8.33 24.51 -4.34
N LYS A 220 7.44 25.17 -5.10
CA LYS A 220 7.43 26.62 -5.24
C LYS A 220 6.00 27.15 -5.19
N ALA A 221 5.72 28.03 -4.23
CA ALA A 221 4.46 28.75 -4.07
C ALA A 221 3.20 27.87 -4.18
N ARG A 222 2.72 27.62 -5.40
CA ARG A 222 1.47 26.90 -5.69
C ARG A 222 1.67 25.57 -6.41
N ALA A 223 2.91 25.20 -6.71
CA ALA A 223 3.23 23.99 -7.45
C ALA A 223 4.27 23.16 -6.70
N ALA A 224 4.13 21.84 -6.78
CA ALA A 224 5.12 20.87 -6.33
C ALA A 224 5.27 19.79 -7.40
N LEU A 225 6.51 19.37 -7.62
CA LEU A 225 6.87 18.26 -8.51
C LEU A 225 7.88 17.38 -7.79
N GLU A 226 7.69 16.07 -7.84
CA GLU A 226 8.62 15.09 -7.30
C GLU A 226 8.86 14.00 -8.33
N GLY A 227 10.11 13.69 -8.60
CA GLY A 227 10.53 12.53 -9.37
C GLY A 227 11.16 11.50 -8.44
N ARG A 228 10.87 10.22 -8.64
CA ARG A 228 11.45 9.11 -7.87
C ARG A 228 11.95 8.00 -8.77
N ALA A 229 13.05 7.37 -8.37
CA ALA A 229 13.57 6.14 -8.92
C ALA A 229 13.64 5.10 -7.82
N LEU A 230 13.33 3.85 -8.14
CA LEU A 230 13.41 2.75 -7.19
C LEU A 230 13.95 1.48 -7.84
N TYR A 231 14.45 0.58 -7.02
CA TYR A 231 14.81 -0.77 -7.41
C TYR A 231 14.21 -1.75 -6.40
N ARG A 232 13.60 -2.82 -6.92
CA ARG A 232 13.02 -3.91 -6.12
C ARG A 232 13.75 -5.21 -6.39
N ASP A 233 13.85 -6.01 -5.32
CA ASP A 233 14.36 -7.37 -5.33
C ASP A 233 13.47 -8.22 -4.42
N ALA A 234 12.68 -9.10 -5.02
CA ALA A 234 11.71 -9.96 -4.35
C ALA A 234 12.17 -11.42 -4.43
N ASN A 235 12.46 -12.00 -3.29
CA ASN A 235 12.88 -13.40 -3.16
C ASN A 235 11.72 -14.22 -2.64
N ALA A 236 11.25 -15.18 -3.46
CA ALA A 236 10.23 -16.15 -3.06
C ALA A 236 10.87 -17.39 -2.45
N LYS A 237 10.09 -18.11 -1.66
CA LYS A 237 10.51 -19.39 -1.09
C LYS A 237 10.67 -20.47 -2.17
N ALA A 238 9.82 -20.42 -3.21
CA ALA A 238 9.80 -21.27 -4.41
C ALA A 238 9.56 -22.76 -4.16
N GLU A 239 9.37 -23.17 -2.90
CA GLU A 239 9.03 -24.54 -2.47
C GLU A 239 8.11 -24.49 -1.27
N ASP A 240 7.10 -25.35 -1.22
CA ASP A 240 6.24 -25.44 -0.04
C ASP A 240 6.72 -26.49 0.97
N GLY A 241 7.51 -27.46 0.51
CA GLY A 241 8.14 -28.49 1.33
C GLY A 241 7.28 -29.74 1.50
N ASP A 242 6.25 -29.93 0.68
CA ASP A 242 5.40 -31.13 0.70
C ASP A 242 5.97 -32.31 -0.10
N GLY A 243 7.02 -32.06 -0.88
CA GLY A 243 7.72 -33.06 -1.70
C GLY A 243 7.15 -33.22 -3.11
N THR A 244 6.16 -32.42 -3.50
CA THR A 244 5.54 -32.42 -4.82
C THR A 244 6.09 -31.25 -5.63
N ALA A 245 7.00 -31.51 -6.56
CA ALA A 245 7.64 -30.42 -7.33
C ALA A 245 6.75 -29.85 -8.46
N GLY A 246 5.55 -30.40 -8.66
CA GLY A 246 4.69 -30.07 -9.82
C GLY A 246 3.97 -28.72 -9.71
N ASP A 247 3.79 -28.20 -8.52
CA ASP A 247 3.10 -26.95 -8.19
C ASP A 247 4.02 -25.88 -7.62
N ASP A 248 5.28 -26.22 -7.36
CA ASP A 248 6.29 -25.27 -6.93
C ASP A 248 6.44 -24.13 -7.94
N VAL A 249 6.13 -22.90 -7.53
CA VAL A 249 6.27 -21.71 -8.36
C VAL A 249 7.17 -20.68 -7.69
N ASP A 250 8.11 -20.14 -8.46
CA ASP A 250 8.98 -19.08 -8.04
C ASP A 250 8.43 -17.72 -8.52
N VAL A 251 7.79 -17.00 -7.62
CA VAL A 251 7.28 -15.65 -7.87
C VAL A 251 8.31 -14.56 -7.59
N GLY A 252 9.56 -14.92 -7.36
CA GLY A 252 10.68 -13.99 -7.18
C GLY A 252 10.91 -13.15 -8.43
N TYR A 253 11.23 -11.89 -8.25
CA TYR A 253 11.54 -10.96 -9.34
C TYR A 253 12.43 -9.83 -8.87
N HIS A 254 13.12 -9.20 -9.82
CA HIS A 254 13.83 -7.96 -9.58
C HIS A 254 13.50 -6.93 -10.68
N GLY A 255 13.75 -5.66 -10.40
CA GLY A 255 13.63 -4.65 -11.43
C GLY A 255 13.57 -3.20 -10.96
N PRO A 256 13.86 -2.29 -11.91
CA PRO A 256 13.73 -0.86 -11.71
C PRO A 256 12.29 -0.40 -11.82
N GLY A 257 11.99 0.67 -11.12
CA GLY A 257 10.75 1.42 -11.23
C GLY A 257 10.96 2.88 -10.93
N GLY A 258 9.91 3.63 -10.98
CA GLY A 258 9.94 5.04 -10.63
C GLY A 258 8.63 5.73 -10.92
N GLY A 259 8.61 7.04 -10.71
CA GLY A 259 7.41 7.83 -10.97
C GLY A 259 7.66 9.32 -10.89
N ILE A 260 6.65 10.06 -11.29
CA ILE A 260 6.60 11.52 -11.21
C ILE A 260 5.26 11.88 -10.58
N THR A 261 5.28 12.72 -9.55
CA THR A 261 4.07 13.30 -8.96
C THR A 261 4.10 14.81 -9.08
N GLY A 262 3.00 15.38 -9.52
CA GLY A 262 2.82 16.82 -9.64
C GLY A 262 1.58 17.28 -8.93
N ARG A 263 1.64 18.50 -8.38
CA ARG A 263 0.49 19.17 -7.76
C ARG A 263 0.50 20.65 -8.07
N ILE A 264 -0.67 21.21 -8.39
CA ILE A 264 -0.83 22.63 -8.65
C ILE A 264 -2.08 23.18 -7.93
N GLU A 265 -1.93 24.27 -7.18
CA GLU A 265 -3.06 25.01 -6.56
C GLU A 265 -3.57 26.05 -7.58
N PHE A 266 -4.78 25.84 -8.10
CA PHE A 266 -5.40 26.71 -9.12
C PHE A 266 -6.05 27.95 -8.49
N ALA A 267 -6.72 27.76 -7.36
CA ALA A 267 -7.49 28.83 -6.73
C ALA A 267 -7.40 28.80 -5.20
N ARG A 268 -7.44 29.98 -4.63
CA ARG A 268 -7.53 30.19 -3.18
C ARG A 268 -8.53 31.32 -2.90
N ARG A 269 -9.57 31.00 -2.14
CA ARG A 269 -10.56 31.98 -1.68
C ARG A 269 -10.78 31.79 -0.18
N GLY A 270 -10.23 32.72 0.61
CA GLY A 270 -10.25 32.60 2.07
C GLY A 270 -9.56 31.32 2.54
N ARG A 271 -10.32 30.43 3.17
CA ARG A 271 -9.83 29.12 3.67
C ARG A 271 -9.94 27.99 2.66
N MET A 272 -10.73 28.18 1.61
CA MET A 272 -10.92 27.19 0.56
C MET A 272 -9.75 27.21 -0.43
N ARG A 273 -9.27 26.04 -0.81
CA ARG A 273 -8.22 25.85 -1.81
C ARG A 273 -8.64 24.75 -2.78
N LEU A 274 -8.44 25.04 -4.06
CA LEU A 274 -8.64 24.07 -5.14
C LEU A 274 -7.30 23.71 -5.75
N ALA A 275 -6.98 22.43 -5.83
CA ALA A 275 -5.72 21.93 -6.37
C ALA A 275 -5.95 20.68 -7.23
N GLY A 276 -5.18 20.55 -8.30
CA GLY A 276 -5.07 19.32 -9.07
C GLY A 276 -3.80 18.57 -8.71
N ASP A 277 -3.85 17.25 -8.83
CA ASP A 277 -2.70 16.38 -8.69
C ASP A 277 -2.67 15.36 -9.85
N LEU A 278 -1.46 14.98 -10.23
CA LEU A 278 -1.16 13.96 -11.24
C LEU A 278 -0.02 13.10 -10.71
N ALA A 279 -0.17 11.78 -10.86
CA ALA A 279 0.90 10.82 -10.59
C ALA A 279 1.04 9.89 -11.80
N LEU A 280 2.28 9.63 -12.17
CA LEU A 280 2.69 8.67 -13.19
C LEU A 280 3.65 7.69 -12.53
N GLU A 281 3.43 6.39 -12.68
CA GLU A 281 4.28 5.35 -12.12
C GLU A 281 4.57 4.29 -13.17
N GLY A 282 5.80 3.76 -13.15
CA GLY A 282 6.20 2.67 -14.01
C GLY A 282 7.14 1.72 -13.27
N GLU A 283 7.04 0.43 -13.56
CA GLU A 283 7.89 -0.60 -12.98
C GLU A 283 8.10 -1.71 -14.02
N ARG A 284 9.33 -2.19 -14.12
CA ARG A 284 9.66 -3.40 -14.87
C ARG A 284 10.08 -4.48 -13.89
N ARG A 285 9.44 -5.65 -13.97
CA ARG A 285 9.75 -6.83 -13.16
C ARG A 285 10.28 -7.93 -14.06
N ARG A 286 11.43 -8.46 -13.75
CA ARG A 286 11.99 -9.64 -14.39
C ARG A 286 11.94 -10.78 -13.38
N PHE A 287 11.23 -11.84 -13.74
CA PHE A 287 11.11 -13.03 -12.90
C PHE A 287 12.32 -13.92 -13.08
N ASP A 288 12.80 -14.47 -11.97
CA ASP A 288 14.05 -15.25 -11.90
C ASP A 288 13.82 -16.75 -11.79
N SER A 289 12.58 -17.24 -12.02
CA SER A 289 12.24 -18.65 -11.87
C SER A 289 13.17 -19.55 -12.70
N ASN A 290 13.88 -20.41 -12.02
CA ASN A 290 14.70 -21.47 -12.62
C ASN A 290 13.98 -22.84 -12.58
N ARG A 291 12.74 -22.90 -12.07
CA ARG A 291 11.94 -24.11 -11.95
C ARG A 291 11.48 -24.59 -13.33
N ALA A 292 11.82 -25.82 -13.68
CA ALA A 292 11.51 -26.38 -15.01
C ALA A 292 9.99 -26.46 -15.25
N LEU A 293 9.21 -26.70 -14.21
CA LEU A 293 7.75 -26.85 -14.27
C LEU A 293 6.99 -25.52 -14.11
N ASP A 294 7.64 -24.46 -13.60
CA ASP A 294 7.07 -23.13 -13.52
C ASP A 294 7.12 -22.41 -14.88
N THR A 295 6.30 -22.87 -15.80
CA THR A 295 6.24 -22.33 -17.17
C THR A 295 5.67 -20.92 -17.22
N PHE A 296 5.06 -20.44 -16.12
CA PHE A 296 4.41 -19.13 -16.03
C PHE A 296 5.39 -18.01 -15.65
N HIS A 297 6.35 -18.25 -14.75
CA HIS A 297 7.29 -17.22 -14.29
C HIS A 297 8.66 -17.32 -14.98
N ARG A 298 8.93 -18.42 -15.65
CA ARG A 298 10.21 -18.62 -16.33
C ARG A 298 10.41 -17.63 -17.48
N ASP A 299 11.51 -16.87 -17.45
CA ASP A 299 11.86 -15.85 -18.45
C ASP A 299 10.76 -14.77 -18.64
N ARG A 300 9.85 -14.60 -17.68
CA ARG A 300 8.77 -13.63 -17.74
C ARG A 300 9.28 -12.23 -17.42
N THR A 301 8.78 -11.26 -18.15
CA THR A 301 8.97 -9.84 -17.83
C THR A 301 7.62 -9.15 -17.81
N ASP A 302 7.32 -8.45 -16.71
CA ASP A 302 6.14 -7.62 -16.57
C ASP A 302 6.53 -6.14 -16.67
N VAL A 303 5.73 -5.36 -17.37
CA VAL A 303 5.81 -3.91 -17.39
C VAL A 303 4.49 -3.36 -16.87
N ARG A 304 4.56 -2.78 -15.69
CA ARG A 304 3.43 -2.13 -15.03
C ARG A 304 3.50 -0.63 -15.23
N PHE A 305 2.36 -0.02 -15.54
CA PHE A 305 2.21 1.42 -15.65
C PHE A 305 0.93 1.86 -14.97
N ALA A 306 0.98 2.99 -14.25
CA ALA A 306 -0.19 3.59 -13.63
C ALA A 306 -0.19 5.10 -13.82
N VAL A 307 -1.40 5.65 -14.01
CA VAL A 307 -1.69 7.08 -14.05
C VAL A 307 -2.78 7.36 -13.04
N GLU A 308 -2.58 8.33 -12.20
CA GLU A 308 -3.64 8.82 -11.30
C GLU A 308 -3.75 10.34 -11.43
N SER A 309 -4.97 10.85 -11.57
CA SER A 309 -5.26 12.28 -11.56
C SER A 309 -6.33 12.58 -10.51
N GLY A 310 -6.27 13.76 -9.91
CA GLY A 310 -7.21 14.14 -8.87
C GLY A 310 -7.48 15.63 -8.82
N LEU A 311 -8.68 15.95 -8.36
CA LEU A 311 -9.10 17.30 -8.02
C LEU A 311 -9.39 17.35 -6.53
N ARG A 312 -8.68 18.20 -5.82
CA ARG A 312 -8.77 18.31 -4.36
C ARG A 312 -9.33 19.67 -3.95
N ILE A 313 -10.32 19.64 -3.09
CA ILE A 313 -10.90 20.82 -2.48
C ILE A 313 -10.63 20.78 -0.98
N ARG A 314 -9.88 21.74 -0.46
CA ARG A 314 -9.79 21.97 0.97
C ARG A 314 -10.91 22.93 1.36
N LEU A 315 -11.88 22.43 2.12
CA LEU A 315 -13.08 23.21 2.54
C LEU A 315 -12.75 24.15 3.70
N VAL A 316 -12.05 23.59 4.70
CA VAL A 316 -11.57 24.31 5.88
C VAL A 316 -10.17 23.81 6.23
N ARG A 317 -9.51 24.40 7.25
CA ARG A 317 -8.15 23.99 7.62
C ARG A 317 -7.99 22.50 7.89
N ARG A 318 -9.07 21.80 8.25
CA ARG A 318 -9.06 20.43 8.76
C ARG A 318 -9.98 19.47 8.01
N ALA A 319 -10.57 19.89 6.91
CA ALA A 319 -11.39 19.01 6.07
C ALA A 319 -11.10 19.23 4.60
N GLN A 320 -10.99 18.13 3.87
CA GLN A 320 -10.77 18.12 2.43
C GLN A 320 -11.58 17.01 1.77
N ALA A 321 -11.94 17.25 0.52
CA ALA A 321 -12.50 16.26 -0.37
C ALA A 321 -11.61 16.13 -1.62
N ARG A 322 -11.57 14.96 -2.22
CA ARG A 322 -10.83 14.68 -3.45
C ARG A 322 -11.66 13.79 -4.35
N ALA A 323 -11.84 14.19 -5.60
CA ALA A 323 -12.26 13.30 -6.67
C ALA A 323 -11.03 12.80 -7.41
N PHE A 324 -10.99 11.52 -7.79
CA PHE A 324 -9.84 10.95 -8.47
C PHE A 324 -10.24 9.92 -9.52
N TRP A 325 -9.36 9.74 -10.49
CA TRP A 325 -9.36 8.66 -11.45
C TRP A 325 -7.96 8.05 -11.50
N ARG A 326 -7.88 6.72 -11.48
CA ARG A 326 -6.67 5.94 -11.65
C ARG A 326 -6.87 4.95 -12.78
N TYR A 327 -5.90 4.86 -13.63
CA TYR A 327 -5.73 3.80 -14.62
C TYR A 327 -4.46 3.02 -14.31
N GLU A 328 -4.55 1.70 -14.36
CA GLU A 328 -3.41 0.82 -14.17
C GLU A 328 -3.42 -0.28 -15.24
N THR A 329 -2.25 -0.64 -15.73
CA THR A 329 -2.05 -1.74 -16.65
C THR A 329 -0.78 -2.51 -16.29
N ASN A 330 -0.83 -3.81 -16.50
CA ASN A 330 0.33 -4.69 -16.48
C ASN A 330 0.40 -5.41 -17.84
N ASP A 331 1.55 -5.37 -18.49
CA ASP A 331 1.87 -6.12 -19.71
C ASP A 331 2.87 -7.23 -19.35
N ALA A 332 2.37 -8.47 -19.29
CA ALA A 332 3.17 -9.64 -18.98
C ALA A 332 3.67 -10.31 -20.27
N ARG A 333 4.98 -10.34 -20.46
CA ARG A 333 5.64 -10.97 -21.60
C ARG A 333 6.30 -12.26 -21.13
N LEU A 334 5.81 -13.36 -21.64
CA LEU A 334 6.38 -14.68 -21.38
C LEU A 334 7.58 -14.94 -22.28
N GLY A 335 8.61 -15.60 -21.75
CA GLY A 335 9.75 -16.02 -22.52
C GLY A 335 9.40 -17.09 -23.56
N ALA A 336 10.31 -17.34 -24.50
CA ALA A 336 10.11 -18.30 -25.60
C ALA A 336 9.86 -19.76 -25.15
N ARG A 337 10.13 -20.07 -23.88
CA ARG A 337 9.94 -21.39 -23.27
C ARG A 337 8.63 -21.56 -22.51
N ALA A 338 7.83 -20.51 -22.43
CA ALA A 338 6.55 -20.55 -21.72
C ALA A 338 5.48 -21.24 -22.57
N SER A 339 4.80 -22.22 -21.99
CA SER A 339 3.65 -22.90 -22.61
C SER A 339 2.32 -22.26 -22.26
N ALA A 340 2.31 -21.29 -21.35
CA ALA A 340 1.10 -20.58 -20.94
C ALA A 340 0.68 -19.53 -21.98
N SER A 341 -0.61 -19.22 -22.06
CA SER A 341 -1.09 -18.13 -22.93
C SER A 341 -0.45 -16.80 -22.52
N ASN A 342 0.00 -16.01 -23.49
CA ASN A 342 0.63 -14.69 -23.27
C ASN A 342 -0.22 -13.71 -22.47
N ASP A 343 -1.52 -14.01 -22.27
CA ASP A 343 -2.47 -13.16 -21.58
C ASP A 343 -2.50 -13.37 -20.05
N ALA A 344 -1.87 -14.45 -19.58
CA ALA A 344 -1.85 -14.75 -18.16
C ALA A 344 -0.96 -13.75 -17.39
N GLY A 345 -1.58 -12.80 -16.67
CA GLY A 345 -0.89 -11.78 -15.88
C GLY A 345 -0.98 -10.36 -16.45
N SER A 346 -1.35 -10.21 -17.72
CA SER A 346 -1.66 -8.89 -18.28
C SER A 346 -3.06 -8.46 -17.86
N TYR A 347 -3.21 -7.22 -17.38
CA TYR A 347 -4.51 -6.69 -16.98
C TYR A 347 -4.61 -5.19 -17.24
N ARG A 348 -5.85 -4.69 -17.19
CA ARG A 348 -6.18 -3.27 -17.18
C ARG A 348 -7.23 -3.01 -16.10
N GLU A 349 -7.08 -1.90 -15.41
CA GLU A 349 -7.95 -1.51 -14.31
C GLU A 349 -8.22 0.00 -14.37
N HIS A 350 -9.45 0.39 -14.14
CA HIS A 350 -9.86 1.77 -13.92
C HIS A 350 -10.49 1.88 -12.55
N ARG A 351 -10.05 2.86 -11.77
CA ARG A 351 -10.63 3.17 -10.47
C ARG A 351 -11.04 4.63 -10.43
N VAL A 352 -12.31 4.89 -10.12
CA VAL A 352 -12.87 6.26 -10.03
C VAL A 352 -13.47 6.43 -8.64
N GLY A 353 -13.15 7.51 -7.94
CA GLY A 353 -13.64 7.62 -6.58
C GLY A 353 -13.65 9.03 -6.02
N LEU A 354 -14.25 9.10 -4.83
CA LEU A 354 -14.31 10.27 -3.98
C LEU A 354 -13.69 9.92 -2.63
N ALA A 355 -12.83 10.78 -2.12
CA ALA A 355 -12.26 10.66 -0.78
C ALA A 355 -12.60 11.90 0.03
N PHE A 356 -12.93 11.70 1.29
CA PHE A 356 -13.15 12.74 2.27
C PHE A 356 -12.28 12.48 3.50
N ASP A 357 -11.59 13.52 3.97
CA ASP A 357 -10.75 13.47 5.15
C ASP A 357 -11.04 14.64 6.07
N ALA A 358 -11.11 14.37 7.37
CA ALA A 358 -11.24 15.37 8.41
C ALA A 358 -10.29 15.09 9.57
N THR A 359 -9.81 16.14 10.22
CA THR A 359 -8.95 16.06 11.41
C THR A 359 -9.54 16.88 12.54
N LEU A 360 -9.67 16.27 13.72
CA LEU A 360 -10.13 16.92 14.96
C LEU A 360 -8.95 16.99 15.93
N THR A 361 -8.68 18.14 16.52
CA THR A 361 -7.73 18.22 17.63
C THR A 361 -8.46 17.85 18.91
N LEU A 362 -8.08 16.72 19.50
CA LEU A 362 -8.65 16.24 20.75
C LEU A 362 -8.07 16.96 21.96
N TRP A 363 -6.79 17.28 21.88
CA TRP A 363 -6.10 17.92 22.98
C TRP A 363 -4.92 18.81 22.50
N ARG A 364 -4.81 19.95 23.14
CA ARG A 364 -3.69 20.87 23.03
C ARG A 364 -3.54 21.57 24.37
N PRO A 365 -2.36 21.56 25.03
CA PRO A 365 -2.18 22.31 26.26
C PRO A 365 -2.46 23.81 26.00
N ALA A 366 -3.08 24.46 26.98
CA ALA A 366 -3.17 25.89 26.95
C ALA A 366 -1.74 26.48 26.85
N ALA A 367 -1.53 27.41 25.95
CA ALA A 367 -0.28 28.18 25.95
C ALA A 367 -0.07 28.68 27.37
N ALA A 368 1.07 28.37 28.00
CA ALA A 368 1.41 28.94 29.28
C ALA A 368 1.24 30.45 29.14
N ALA A 369 0.26 31.03 29.87
CA ALA A 369 0.08 32.46 29.93
C ALA A 369 1.44 33.03 30.33
N GLY A 370 2.11 33.69 29.38
CA GLY A 370 3.39 34.34 29.65
C GLY A 370 3.17 35.25 30.87
N GLY A 371 3.78 34.86 31.99
CA GLY A 371 3.84 35.73 33.14
C GLY A 371 4.55 37.02 32.71
N SER A 372 3.79 38.06 32.48
CA SER A 372 4.30 39.42 32.56
C SER A 372 4.67 39.60 34.03
N SER A 373 5.89 39.30 34.40
CA SER A 373 6.52 39.88 35.57
C SER A 373 6.77 41.36 35.23
N GLU A 374 5.78 42.18 35.49
CA GLU A 374 6.05 43.59 35.80
C GLU A 374 6.87 43.60 37.10
N GLU A 375 8.14 43.99 37.01
CA GLU A 375 8.89 44.71 37.98
C GLU A 375 9.74 45.76 37.28
#